data_17ef6be70bff401a0e259f1270982e86
#
_entry.id   17ef6be70bff401a0e259f1270982e86
#
_cell.length_a   1.000
_cell.length_b   1.000
_cell.length_c   1.000
_cell.angle_alpha   90.00
_cell.angle_beta   90.00
_cell.angle_gamma   90.00
#
_symmetry.space_group_name_H-M   'P 1'
#
loop_
_entity.id
_entity.type
_entity.pdbx_description
1 polymer ?
#
loop_
_entity_poly.entity_id
_entity_poly.type
_entity_poly.pdbx_seq_one_letter_code
_entity_poly.pdbx_strand_id
1 'polypeptide(L)'
;MHEPVIISERLELHHISVAGIIELLESKSDQSAIAGRDFSNPHKNLIENSGPLAWRVPQVKVDPALNKWFVRFIVLKESREIIGSISFHGAPDSEGMIEIGLGIEPAFQGQGFAKEALLSMWRWAVSFPEVRTLRYTVSPDNLPSIAVIKYFGFDFKGQQMDDIDGPENIYEISAVEFSKRWGRNE
;
A
#
# COMPACT_ATOMS: atom_id res chain seq x y z
N MET A 1 7.08 13.64 -10.71
CA MET A 1 5.86 13.25 -11.45
C MET A 1 4.93 12.59 -10.46
N HIS A 2 3.63 12.81 -10.52
CA HIS A 2 2.67 12.12 -9.67
C HIS A 2 1.97 11.04 -10.52
N GLU A 3 1.86 9.84 -9.95
CA GLU A 3 1.01 8.81 -10.52
C GLU A 3 -0.47 9.21 -10.42
N PRO A 4 -1.34 8.73 -11.31
CA PRO A 4 -2.77 8.97 -11.23
C PRO A 4 -3.36 8.54 -9.88
N VAL A 5 -4.37 9.26 -9.43
CA VAL A 5 -5.14 8.89 -8.24
C VAL A 5 -5.93 7.61 -8.55
N ILE A 6 -5.85 6.63 -7.66
CA ILE A 6 -6.66 5.42 -7.75
C ILE A 6 -7.93 5.65 -6.96
N ILE A 7 -9.08 5.56 -7.64
CA ILE A 7 -10.39 5.91 -7.07
C ILE A 7 -11.20 4.63 -6.88
N SER A 8 -11.76 4.46 -5.68
CA SER A 8 -12.71 3.41 -5.33
C SER A 8 -14.06 4.00 -4.94
N GLU A 9 -14.94 3.22 -4.32
CA GLU A 9 -16.25 3.69 -3.89
C GLU A 9 -16.15 4.80 -2.83
N ARG A 10 -15.39 4.55 -1.76
CA ARG A 10 -15.27 5.46 -0.60
C ARG A 10 -13.90 6.12 -0.48
N LEU A 11 -12.87 5.62 -1.20
CA LEU A 11 -11.48 6.02 -1.02
C LEU A 11 -10.89 6.63 -2.28
N GLU A 12 -9.87 7.45 -2.06
CA GLU A 12 -8.91 7.89 -3.06
C GLU A 12 -7.49 7.56 -2.56
N LEU A 13 -6.70 6.88 -3.42
CA LEU A 13 -5.31 6.57 -3.11
C LEU A 13 -4.39 7.56 -3.81
N HIS A 14 -3.89 8.53 -3.08
CA HIS A 14 -3.08 9.62 -3.59
C HIS A 14 -1.59 9.32 -3.50
N HIS A 15 -0.94 9.20 -4.64
CA HIS A 15 0.51 9.00 -4.73
C HIS A 15 1.27 10.18 -4.15
N ILE A 16 2.31 9.89 -3.35
CA ILE A 16 3.19 10.89 -2.74
C ILE A 16 4.44 11.02 -3.62
N SER A 17 4.84 12.23 -3.95
CA SER A 17 6.04 12.50 -4.73
C SER A 17 7.32 12.11 -3.99
N VAL A 18 8.42 11.92 -4.72
CA VAL A 18 9.75 11.68 -4.12
C VAL A 18 10.09 12.75 -3.08
N ALA A 19 9.89 14.02 -3.40
CA ALA A 19 10.13 15.10 -2.44
C ALA A 19 9.25 14.97 -1.19
N GLY A 20 7.97 14.61 -1.38
CA GLY A 20 7.01 14.43 -0.28
C GLY A 20 7.40 13.28 0.66
N ILE A 21 7.80 12.12 0.14
CA ILE A 21 8.21 11.00 1.01
C ILE A 21 9.52 11.28 1.76
N ILE A 22 10.45 12.02 1.14
CA ILE A 22 11.70 12.43 1.80
C ILE A 22 11.38 13.43 2.91
N GLU A 23 10.55 14.44 2.65
CA GLU A 23 10.16 15.44 3.65
C GLU A 23 9.43 14.80 4.84
N LEU A 24 8.49 13.89 4.58
CA LEU A 24 7.79 13.14 5.63
C LEU A 24 8.76 12.39 6.54
N LEU A 25 9.78 11.72 5.97
CA LEU A 25 10.74 10.95 6.77
C LEU A 25 11.72 11.87 7.53
N GLU A 26 12.34 12.83 6.83
CA GLU A 26 13.51 13.57 7.33
C GLU A 26 13.10 14.82 8.12
N SER A 27 12.03 15.50 7.69
CA SER A 27 11.58 16.76 8.29
C SER A 27 10.35 16.60 9.17
N LYS A 28 9.74 15.40 9.19
CA LYS A 28 8.48 15.15 9.90
C LYS A 28 7.36 16.15 9.52
N SER A 29 7.33 16.52 8.25
CA SER A 29 6.38 17.46 7.65
C SER A 29 5.71 16.83 6.44
N ASP A 30 4.44 17.12 6.24
CA ASP A 30 3.65 16.67 5.09
C ASP A 30 3.37 17.78 4.07
N GLN A 31 3.96 18.96 4.24
CA GLN A 31 3.66 20.14 3.41
C GLN A 31 3.81 19.84 1.91
N SER A 32 4.93 19.25 1.49
CA SER A 32 5.12 18.88 0.08
C SER A 32 4.22 17.72 -0.37
N ALA A 33 3.85 16.84 0.55
CA ALA A 33 3.03 15.66 0.25
C ALA A 33 1.56 16.03 -0.01
N ILE A 34 1.05 17.07 0.67
CA ILE A 34 -0.35 17.53 0.56
C ILE A 34 -0.50 18.87 -0.17
N ALA A 35 0.59 19.50 -0.62
CA ALA A 35 0.54 20.79 -1.30
C ALA A 35 -0.43 20.79 -2.49
N GLY A 36 -1.36 21.74 -2.50
CA GLY A 36 -2.38 21.88 -3.55
C GLY A 36 -3.44 20.77 -3.58
N ARG A 37 -3.52 19.96 -2.51
CA ARG A 37 -4.56 18.95 -2.32
C ARG A 37 -5.71 19.51 -1.49
N ASP A 38 -6.89 18.91 -1.66
CA ASP A 38 -8.13 19.29 -0.96
C ASP A 38 -8.46 18.38 0.22
N PHE A 39 -7.43 17.73 0.80
CA PHE A 39 -7.55 16.87 1.95
C PHE A 39 -6.52 17.23 3.04
N SER A 40 -6.74 16.75 4.25
CA SER A 40 -5.92 17.03 5.43
C SER A 40 -5.35 15.77 6.06
N ASN A 41 -4.35 15.94 6.93
CA ASN A 41 -3.70 14.86 7.68
C ASN A 41 -3.85 15.05 9.20
N PRO A 42 -5.08 15.04 9.76
CA PRO A 42 -5.30 15.32 11.18
C PRO A 42 -4.69 14.24 12.10
N HIS A 43 -4.51 13.03 11.59
CA HIS A 43 -3.93 11.90 12.32
C HIS A 43 -2.41 11.83 12.17
N LYS A 44 -1.78 12.80 11.52
CA LYS A 44 -0.33 12.85 11.26
C LYS A 44 0.24 11.54 10.70
N ASN A 45 -0.53 10.90 9.81
CA ASN A 45 -0.14 9.66 9.14
C ASN A 45 1.21 9.85 8.45
N LEU A 46 2.13 8.90 8.63
CA LEU A 46 3.51 8.91 8.16
C LEU A 46 4.41 9.98 8.81
N ILE A 47 3.92 10.81 9.73
CA ILE A 47 4.69 11.78 10.49
C ILE A 47 5.12 11.19 11.83
N GLU A 48 4.16 10.77 12.66
CA GLU A 48 4.43 10.20 13.98
C GLU A 48 5.00 8.79 13.88
N ASN A 49 4.43 7.99 12.99
CA ASN A 49 4.94 6.68 12.60
C ASN A 49 5.31 6.70 11.13
N SER A 50 6.61 6.62 10.85
CA SER A 50 7.10 6.69 9.47
C SER A 50 6.67 5.51 8.57
N GLY A 51 6.15 4.43 9.16
CA GLY A 51 5.70 3.27 8.39
C GLY A 51 6.74 2.81 7.37
N PRO A 52 6.38 2.68 6.08
CA PRO A 52 7.29 2.19 5.05
C PRO A 52 8.39 3.19 4.64
N LEU A 53 8.35 4.45 5.09
CA LEU A 53 9.24 5.50 4.58
C LEU A 53 10.72 5.21 4.83
N ALA A 54 11.06 4.61 5.98
CA ALA A 54 12.44 4.23 6.32
C ALA A 54 13.07 3.31 5.26
N TRP A 55 12.26 2.50 4.59
CA TRP A 55 12.67 1.57 3.54
C TRP A 55 12.59 2.19 2.15
N ARG A 56 11.56 3.02 1.89
CA ARG A 56 11.28 3.55 0.54
C ARG A 56 12.15 4.75 0.20
N VAL A 57 12.47 5.61 1.19
CA VAL A 57 13.30 6.80 0.95
C VAL A 57 14.72 6.44 0.48
N PRO A 58 15.44 5.48 1.08
CA PRO A 58 16.72 5.04 0.52
C PRO A 58 16.62 4.53 -0.92
N GLN A 59 15.56 3.79 -1.25
CA GLN A 59 15.35 3.24 -2.59
C GLN A 59 15.15 4.36 -3.63
N VAL A 60 14.29 5.35 -3.36
CA VAL A 60 14.06 6.45 -4.32
C VAL A 60 15.23 7.41 -4.43
N LYS A 61 16.11 7.49 -3.44
CA LYS A 61 17.35 8.25 -3.55
C LYS A 61 18.33 7.62 -4.54
N VAL A 62 18.29 6.28 -4.68
CA VAL A 62 19.10 5.54 -5.65
C VAL A 62 18.43 5.56 -7.03
N ASP A 63 17.15 5.24 -7.08
CA ASP A 63 16.36 5.24 -8.32
C ASP A 63 14.98 5.88 -8.10
N PRO A 64 14.81 7.16 -8.47
CA PRO A 64 13.54 7.86 -8.35
C PRO A 64 12.37 7.23 -9.15
N ALA A 65 12.65 6.41 -10.17
CA ALA A 65 11.62 5.77 -10.98
C ALA A 65 10.84 4.70 -10.19
N LEU A 66 11.45 4.14 -9.14
CA LEU A 66 10.80 3.17 -8.25
C LEU A 66 9.59 3.77 -7.52
N ASN A 67 9.55 5.11 -7.38
CA ASN A 67 8.51 5.78 -6.61
C ASN A 67 7.08 5.49 -7.11
N LYS A 68 6.91 5.15 -8.38
CA LYS A 68 5.57 4.81 -8.92
C LYS A 68 4.89 3.67 -8.14
N TRP A 69 5.68 2.75 -7.56
CA TRP A 69 5.20 1.60 -6.80
C TRP A 69 4.97 1.90 -5.32
N PHE A 70 5.44 3.07 -4.86
CA PHE A 70 5.55 3.34 -3.43
C PHE A 70 4.32 4.04 -2.87
N VAL A 71 4.53 4.85 -1.90
CA VAL A 71 3.57 5.27 -0.90
C VAL A 71 2.42 6.08 -1.48
N ARG A 72 1.21 5.68 -1.13
CA ARG A 72 -0.02 6.46 -1.36
C ARG A 72 -0.70 6.73 -0.03
N PHE A 73 -1.18 7.94 0.15
CA PHE A 73 -2.16 8.22 1.19
C PHE A 73 -3.50 7.58 0.85
N ILE A 74 -4.16 7.01 1.85
CA ILE A 74 -5.54 6.55 1.76
C ILE A 74 -6.42 7.68 2.29
N VAL A 75 -7.16 8.34 1.39
CA VAL A 75 -8.02 9.47 1.71
C VAL A 75 -9.47 9.02 1.69
N LEU A 76 -10.21 9.31 2.76
CA LEU A 76 -11.65 9.08 2.83
C LEU A 76 -12.37 10.19 2.07
N LYS A 77 -13.17 9.84 1.07
CA LYS A 77 -13.86 10.83 0.21
C LYS A 77 -14.82 11.73 0.98
N GLU A 78 -15.53 11.17 1.96
CA GLU A 78 -16.56 11.88 2.73
C GLU A 78 -15.96 13.00 3.58
N SER A 79 -14.91 12.72 4.35
CA SER A 79 -14.32 13.69 5.28
C SER A 79 -13.13 14.44 4.70
N ARG A 80 -12.60 14.02 3.55
CA ARG A 80 -11.35 14.55 2.95
C ARG A 80 -10.16 14.45 3.90
N GLU A 81 -10.09 13.37 4.68
CA GLU A 81 -9.02 13.10 5.63
C GLU A 81 -8.19 11.91 5.20
N ILE A 82 -6.89 11.98 5.46
CA ILE A 82 -5.99 10.83 5.36
C ILE A 82 -6.30 9.89 6.52
N ILE A 83 -6.72 8.67 6.19
CA ILE A 83 -7.08 7.62 7.15
C ILE A 83 -6.07 6.47 7.18
N GLY A 84 -4.98 6.59 6.45
CA GLY A 84 -3.94 5.57 6.38
C GLY A 84 -3.01 5.74 5.20
N SER A 85 -2.15 4.74 5.02
CA SER A 85 -1.25 4.67 3.87
C SER A 85 -1.08 3.24 3.37
N ILE A 86 -0.70 3.12 2.10
CA ILE A 86 -0.48 1.85 1.41
C ILE A 86 0.74 1.97 0.50
N SER A 87 1.56 0.93 0.43
CA SER A 87 2.79 0.93 -0.38
C SER A 87 3.15 -0.47 -0.81
N PHE A 88 3.64 -0.63 -2.04
CA PHE A 88 4.43 -1.81 -2.36
C PHE A 88 5.81 -1.73 -1.71
N HIS A 89 6.42 -2.91 -1.48
CA HIS A 89 7.75 -3.04 -0.87
C HIS A 89 8.88 -2.76 -1.86
N GLY A 90 8.61 -2.89 -3.15
CA GLY A 90 9.53 -2.64 -4.25
C GLY A 90 8.78 -2.57 -5.57
N ALA A 91 9.51 -2.42 -6.68
CA ALA A 91 9.03 -2.80 -7.99
C ALA A 91 8.86 -4.33 -8.07
N PRO A 92 8.13 -4.86 -9.07
CA PRO A 92 8.13 -6.29 -9.34
C PRO A 92 9.56 -6.83 -9.48
N ASP A 93 9.87 -7.95 -8.84
CA ASP A 93 11.17 -8.60 -8.97
C ASP A 93 11.34 -9.29 -10.33
N SER A 94 12.46 -10.00 -10.52
CA SER A 94 12.76 -10.72 -11.77
C SER A 94 11.71 -11.78 -12.14
N GLU A 95 11.00 -12.31 -11.15
CA GLU A 95 9.92 -13.28 -11.34
C GLU A 95 8.54 -12.61 -11.47
N GLY A 96 8.47 -11.28 -11.35
CA GLY A 96 7.25 -10.50 -11.41
C GLY A 96 6.43 -10.53 -10.12
N MET A 97 7.04 -10.88 -9.00
CA MET A 97 6.38 -10.81 -7.69
C MET A 97 6.44 -9.39 -7.15
N ILE A 98 5.31 -8.95 -6.59
CA ILE A 98 5.20 -7.66 -5.91
C ILE A 98 4.49 -7.84 -4.57
N GLU A 99 5.06 -7.27 -3.52
CA GLU A 99 4.57 -7.36 -2.15
C GLU A 99 4.04 -6.01 -1.66
N ILE A 100 2.94 -6.02 -0.90
CA ILE A 100 2.26 -4.82 -0.43
C ILE A 100 2.04 -4.84 1.08
N GLY A 101 2.14 -3.65 1.69
CA GLY A 101 1.73 -3.38 3.06
C GLY A 101 0.83 -2.16 3.16
N LEU A 102 0.01 -2.11 4.20
CA LEU A 102 -0.84 -0.95 4.49
C LEU A 102 -1.03 -0.76 6.00
N GLY A 103 -1.37 0.47 6.37
CA GLY A 103 -1.86 0.83 7.70
C GLY A 103 -3.13 1.66 7.59
N ILE A 104 -4.13 1.35 8.42
CA ILE A 104 -5.35 2.14 8.61
C ILE A 104 -5.35 2.67 10.03
N GLU A 105 -5.62 3.95 10.19
CA GLU A 105 -5.73 4.61 11.48
C GLU A 105 -6.76 3.87 12.38
N PRO A 106 -6.48 3.69 13.68
CA PRO A 106 -7.31 2.86 14.56
C PRO A 106 -8.80 3.23 14.54
N ALA A 107 -9.12 4.51 14.47
CA ALA A 107 -10.51 5.00 14.41
C ALA A 107 -11.29 4.54 13.17
N PHE A 108 -10.59 4.12 12.12
CA PHE A 108 -11.19 3.72 10.82
C PHE A 108 -11.07 2.21 10.56
N GLN A 109 -10.51 1.45 11.51
CA GLN A 109 -10.42 0.00 11.38
C GLN A 109 -11.79 -0.68 11.53
N GLY A 110 -11.91 -1.93 11.07
CA GLY A 110 -13.15 -2.70 11.16
C GLY A 110 -14.26 -2.29 10.18
N GLN A 111 -14.06 -1.24 9.38
CA GLN A 111 -15.07 -0.66 8.47
C GLN A 111 -14.89 -1.08 7.00
N GLY A 112 -13.96 -2.01 6.73
CA GLY A 112 -13.71 -2.54 5.38
C GLY A 112 -12.77 -1.69 4.52
N PHE A 113 -12.23 -0.57 5.01
CA PHE A 113 -11.35 0.32 4.24
C PHE A 113 -10.06 -0.37 3.79
N ALA A 114 -9.47 -1.24 4.62
CA ALA A 114 -8.29 -2.01 4.23
C ALA A 114 -8.56 -2.91 3.01
N LYS A 115 -9.70 -3.62 2.98
CA LYS A 115 -10.11 -4.44 1.82
C LYS A 115 -10.26 -3.60 0.57
N GLU A 116 -10.91 -2.44 0.68
CA GLU A 116 -11.18 -1.54 -0.44
C GLU A 116 -9.88 -0.95 -1.01
N ALA A 117 -8.96 -0.52 -0.14
CA ALA A 117 -7.66 0.01 -0.53
C ALA A 117 -6.80 -1.06 -1.22
N LEU A 118 -6.70 -2.27 -0.63
CA LEU A 118 -5.95 -3.40 -1.20
C LEU A 118 -6.50 -3.81 -2.57
N LEU A 119 -7.82 -3.98 -2.68
CA LEU A 119 -8.46 -4.34 -3.95
C LEU A 119 -8.11 -3.33 -5.05
N SER A 120 -8.18 -2.04 -4.73
CA SER A 120 -7.91 -0.96 -5.67
C SER A 120 -6.44 -0.93 -6.08
N MET A 121 -5.54 -1.10 -5.13
CA MET A 121 -4.10 -1.09 -5.38
C MET A 121 -3.64 -2.32 -6.16
N TRP A 122 -4.17 -3.51 -5.86
CA TRP A 122 -3.88 -4.72 -6.62
C TRP A 122 -4.44 -4.67 -8.04
N ARG A 123 -5.67 -4.14 -8.25
CA ARG A 123 -6.22 -3.93 -9.60
C ARG A 123 -5.35 -3.00 -10.43
N TRP A 124 -4.80 -1.96 -9.82
CA TRP A 124 -3.84 -1.08 -10.47
C TRP A 124 -2.54 -1.84 -10.80
N ALA A 125 -2.00 -2.62 -9.86
CA ALA A 125 -0.76 -3.34 -10.07
C ALA A 125 -0.85 -4.39 -11.19
N VAL A 126 -1.92 -5.20 -11.23
CA VAL A 126 -2.08 -6.24 -12.26
C VAL A 126 -2.36 -5.69 -13.65
N SER A 127 -2.57 -4.39 -13.81
CA SER A 127 -2.63 -3.75 -15.12
C SER A 127 -1.26 -3.63 -15.80
N PHE A 128 -0.18 -3.86 -15.06
CA PHE A 128 1.19 -3.86 -15.59
C PHE A 128 1.61 -5.29 -15.92
N PRO A 129 2.07 -5.56 -17.17
CA PRO A 129 2.38 -6.92 -17.61
C PRO A 129 3.57 -7.55 -16.87
N GLU A 130 4.43 -6.75 -16.26
CA GLU A 130 5.53 -7.20 -15.42
C GLU A 130 5.07 -7.81 -14.09
N VAL A 131 3.84 -7.52 -13.62
CA VAL A 131 3.29 -8.08 -12.38
C VAL A 131 2.67 -9.44 -12.65
N ARG A 132 3.23 -10.49 -12.06
CA ARG A 132 2.79 -11.89 -12.23
C ARG A 132 2.24 -12.50 -10.96
N THR A 133 2.75 -12.07 -9.80
CA THR A 133 2.37 -12.61 -8.48
C THR A 133 2.18 -11.47 -7.50
N LEU A 134 1.06 -11.49 -6.81
CA LEU A 134 0.77 -10.60 -5.68
C LEU A 134 1.12 -11.35 -4.40
N ARG A 135 1.95 -10.76 -3.53
CA ARG A 135 2.33 -11.27 -2.23
C ARG A 135 1.86 -10.36 -1.12
N TYR A 136 1.51 -10.97 0.00
CA TYR A 136 1.23 -10.33 1.27
C TYR A 136 1.85 -11.13 2.40
N THR A 137 2.70 -10.49 3.19
CA THR A 137 3.26 -11.06 4.41
C THR A 137 2.58 -10.47 5.63
N VAL A 138 2.43 -11.27 6.67
CA VAL A 138 1.73 -10.85 7.87
C VAL A 138 2.10 -11.72 9.06
N SER A 139 2.23 -11.09 10.24
CA SER A 139 2.39 -11.83 11.50
C SER A 139 1.31 -12.90 11.66
N PRO A 140 1.65 -14.13 12.11
CA PRO A 140 0.67 -15.19 12.37
C PRO A 140 -0.43 -14.79 13.36
N ASP A 141 -0.16 -13.83 14.22
CA ASP A 141 -1.09 -13.35 15.24
C ASP A 141 -2.04 -12.25 14.75
N ASN A 142 -1.78 -11.69 13.56
CA ASN A 142 -2.63 -10.65 12.96
C ASN A 142 -3.83 -11.28 12.23
N LEU A 143 -4.75 -11.85 13.03
CA LEU A 143 -5.94 -12.53 12.51
C LEU A 143 -6.83 -11.63 11.62
N PRO A 144 -7.03 -10.34 11.90
CA PRO A 144 -7.78 -9.45 11.02
C PRO A 144 -7.18 -9.35 9.61
N SER A 145 -5.87 -9.16 9.49
CA SER A 145 -5.19 -9.10 8.18
C SER A 145 -5.24 -10.45 7.46
N ILE A 146 -5.05 -11.56 8.18
CA ILE A 146 -5.17 -12.92 7.62
C ILE A 146 -6.58 -13.15 7.06
N ALA A 147 -7.63 -12.70 7.76
CA ALA A 147 -9.00 -12.82 7.28
C ALA A 147 -9.23 -12.02 5.98
N VAL A 148 -8.63 -10.82 5.86
CA VAL A 148 -8.69 -10.02 4.63
C VAL A 148 -8.02 -10.75 3.47
N ILE A 149 -6.83 -11.31 3.67
CA ILE A 149 -6.07 -12.01 2.63
C ILE A 149 -6.77 -13.29 2.16
N LYS A 150 -7.32 -14.07 3.10
CA LYS A 150 -8.13 -15.25 2.78
C LYS A 150 -9.39 -14.89 2.00
N TYR A 151 -10.04 -13.76 2.31
CA TYR A 151 -11.18 -13.26 1.55
C TYR A 151 -10.84 -13.04 0.08
N PHE A 152 -9.65 -12.55 -0.24
CA PHE A 152 -9.19 -12.37 -1.61
C PHE A 152 -8.74 -13.67 -2.29
N GLY A 153 -8.65 -14.77 -1.56
CA GLY A 153 -8.30 -16.08 -2.10
C GLY A 153 -6.81 -16.27 -2.31
N PHE A 154 -5.98 -15.59 -1.53
CA PHE A 154 -4.55 -15.85 -1.49
C PHE A 154 -4.25 -17.17 -0.81
N ASP A 155 -3.34 -17.95 -1.37
CA ASP A 155 -2.87 -19.20 -0.82
C ASP A 155 -1.73 -18.98 0.16
N PHE A 156 -1.73 -19.71 1.27
CA PHE A 156 -0.60 -19.80 2.18
C PHE A 156 0.57 -20.52 1.51
N LYS A 157 1.75 -19.91 1.49
CA LYS A 157 2.96 -20.46 0.85
C LYS A 157 4.02 -20.91 1.85
N GLY A 158 3.91 -20.51 3.10
CA GLY A 158 4.89 -20.85 4.13
C GLY A 158 5.11 -19.69 5.09
N GLN A 159 6.20 -19.77 5.82
CA GLN A 159 6.61 -18.74 6.77
C GLN A 159 8.02 -18.27 6.46
N GLN A 160 8.30 -17.03 6.80
CA GLN A 160 9.64 -16.46 6.84
C GLN A 160 9.91 -15.84 8.20
N MET A 161 11.18 -15.58 8.49
CA MET A 161 11.59 -14.79 9.64
C MET A 161 12.02 -13.43 9.11
N ASP A 162 11.29 -12.39 9.49
CA ASP A 162 11.74 -11.02 9.28
C ASP A 162 12.61 -10.58 10.45
N ASP A 163 13.70 -9.85 10.16
CA ASP A 163 14.67 -9.44 11.18
C ASP A 163 14.10 -8.42 12.18
N ILE A 164 13.00 -7.76 11.84
CA ILE A 164 12.38 -6.69 12.63
C ILE A 164 11.03 -7.14 13.16
N ASP A 165 10.17 -7.66 12.28
CA ASP A 165 8.78 -8.00 12.59
C ASP A 165 8.61 -9.43 13.10
N GLY A 166 9.69 -10.24 13.04
CA GLY A 166 9.71 -11.61 13.51
C GLY A 166 9.05 -12.59 12.51
N PRO A 167 8.34 -13.64 12.99
CA PRO A 167 7.75 -14.64 12.10
C PRO A 167 6.59 -14.04 11.30
N GLU A 168 6.59 -14.28 9.99
CA GLU A 168 5.55 -13.87 9.06
C GLU A 168 5.03 -15.03 8.23
N ASN A 169 3.72 -15.09 8.06
CA ASN A 169 3.05 -15.92 7.09
C ASN A 169 3.10 -15.27 5.71
N ILE A 170 3.48 -16.05 4.70
CA ILE A 170 3.52 -15.62 3.30
C ILE A 170 2.25 -16.11 2.61
N TYR A 171 1.55 -15.19 1.96
CA TYR A 171 0.36 -15.47 1.15
C TYR A 171 0.55 -14.93 -0.26
N GLU A 172 0.17 -15.71 -1.28
CA GLU A 172 0.32 -15.34 -2.68
C GLU A 172 -0.90 -15.72 -3.51
N ILE A 173 -1.12 -14.95 -4.58
CA ILE A 173 -2.03 -15.26 -5.67
C ILE A 173 -1.40 -14.83 -6.99
N SER A 174 -1.59 -15.60 -8.07
CA SER A 174 -1.16 -15.13 -9.38
C SER A 174 -2.01 -13.94 -9.86
N ALA A 175 -1.39 -13.02 -10.62
CA ALA A 175 -2.10 -11.88 -11.20
C ALA A 175 -3.27 -12.34 -12.10
N VAL A 176 -3.11 -13.47 -12.80
CA VAL A 176 -4.15 -14.06 -13.64
C VAL A 176 -5.36 -14.51 -12.81
N GLU A 177 -5.11 -15.24 -11.72
CA GLU A 177 -6.19 -15.71 -10.85
C GLU A 177 -6.89 -14.57 -10.12
N PHE A 178 -6.10 -13.60 -9.64
CA PHE A 178 -6.64 -12.38 -9.04
C PHE A 178 -7.54 -11.63 -10.03
N SER A 179 -7.10 -11.45 -11.27
CA SER A 179 -7.87 -10.74 -12.31
C SER A 179 -9.16 -11.46 -12.68
N LYS A 180 -9.17 -12.81 -12.71
CA LYS A 180 -10.39 -13.60 -12.92
C LYS A 180 -11.43 -13.38 -11.81
N ARG A 181 -10.99 -13.30 -10.56
CA ARG A 181 -11.88 -13.16 -9.39
C ARG A 181 -12.32 -11.73 -9.15
N TRP A 182 -11.41 -10.78 -9.33
CA TRP A 182 -11.52 -9.42 -8.84
C TRP A 182 -11.28 -8.34 -9.89
N GLY A 183 -10.97 -8.70 -11.13
CA GLY A 183 -10.87 -7.76 -12.26
C GLY A 183 -12.16 -6.94 -12.39
N ARG A 184 -12.07 -5.73 -12.97
CA ARG A 184 -13.28 -5.01 -13.37
C ARG A 184 -13.89 -5.78 -14.54
N ASN A 185 -15.16 -6.13 -14.46
CA ASN A 185 -15.91 -6.46 -15.67
C ASN A 185 -16.00 -5.16 -16.48
N GLU A 186 -15.37 -5.11 -17.62
CA GLU A 186 -15.56 -4.07 -18.61
C GLU A 186 -17.02 -4.08 -19.11
#